data_54254e503f0137d145e38a7af7d9f834
#
_entry.id   54254e503f0137d145e38a7af7d9f834
#
_cell.length_a   1.000
_cell.length_b   1.000
_cell.length_c   1.000
_cell.angle_alpha   90.00
_cell.angle_beta   90.00
_cell.angle_gamma   90.00
#
_symmetry.space_group_name_H-M   'P 1'
#
loop_
_entity.id
_entity.type
_entity.pdbx_description
1 polymer ?
#
loop_
_entity_poly.entity_id
_entity_poly.type
_entity_poly.pdbx_seq_one_letter_code
_entity_poly.pdbx_strand_id
1 'polypeptide(L)'
;MSNYFQEFPVVDYKFGNEETTTRFQHLGTAVDILHQVKEYAVYYQKYHIQNGERPEQLSYKLYGNVNHYWTFYLLNDHLRQGGWPLRDADVYPKAQEYYPNTVLAVDGVAMQQELKVVLGKIVWLPTQEYLPMTKSTVFVTGNYLYFPNSKVAGKILKIDQKMAMIWTDAVGVRGVDTQCVAVTAEEGLAVIADPEYVPVNQYAIMQIEKKWDEFDAPHHYEDVEGNWIYPSYSTTFPNPFDHNSVNTMNSVSYYQRLLNTNEVQKEISVIKADNINRVVSEFNRLMRSSN
;
A
#
# COMPACT_ATOMS: atom_id res chain seq x y z
N MET A 1 31.52 11.90 -3.39
CA MET A 1 31.14 10.48 -3.47
C MET A 1 31.17 9.90 -2.06
N SER A 2 30.22 9.08 -1.70
CA SER A 2 30.16 8.45 -0.37
C SER A 2 31.32 7.49 -0.21
N ASN A 3 32.11 7.65 0.86
CA ASN A 3 33.22 6.74 1.17
C ASN A 3 32.74 5.37 1.72
N TYR A 4 31.44 5.18 1.87
CA TYR A 4 30.85 3.98 2.45
C TYR A 4 31.28 2.69 1.73
N PHE A 5 31.19 2.69 0.39
CA PHE A 5 31.52 1.49 -0.40
C PHE A 5 33.02 1.30 -0.67
N GLN A 6 33.86 2.29 -0.39
CA GLN A 6 35.32 2.20 -0.70
C GLN A 6 36.05 1.11 0.05
N GLU A 7 35.57 0.77 1.25
CA GLU A 7 36.19 -0.23 2.14
C GLU A 7 35.59 -1.63 1.95
N PHE A 8 34.60 -1.78 1.05
CA PHE A 8 34.01 -3.09 0.78
C PHE A 8 35.02 -4.01 0.08
N PRO A 9 35.06 -5.32 0.44
CA PRO A 9 35.96 -6.27 -0.18
C PRO A 9 35.76 -6.35 -1.69
N VAL A 10 36.80 -6.69 -2.39
CA VAL A 10 36.79 -6.82 -3.84
C VAL A 10 36.66 -8.28 -4.22
N VAL A 11 35.78 -8.59 -5.15
CA VAL A 11 35.54 -9.93 -5.68
C VAL A 11 35.83 -9.91 -7.19
N ASP A 12 36.60 -10.88 -7.65
CA ASP A 12 36.79 -11.11 -9.07
C ASP A 12 35.64 -12.00 -9.58
N TYR A 13 34.81 -11.49 -10.48
CA TYR A 13 33.65 -12.16 -11.03
C TYR A 13 33.85 -12.43 -12.53
N LYS A 14 33.46 -13.65 -12.95
CA LYS A 14 33.50 -14.09 -14.32
C LYS A 14 32.11 -14.12 -14.92
N PHE A 15 31.85 -13.36 -15.99
CA PHE A 15 30.57 -13.35 -16.69
C PHE A 15 30.51 -14.50 -17.72
N GLY A 16 29.64 -15.45 -17.47
CA GLY A 16 29.42 -16.57 -18.39
C GLY A 16 30.70 -17.29 -18.80
N ASN A 17 31.00 -17.35 -20.10
CA ASN A 17 32.16 -18.03 -20.67
C ASN A 17 33.34 -17.07 -21.00
N GLU A 18 33.35 -15.86 -20.49
CA GLU A 18 34.48 -14.93 -20.70
C GLU A 18 35.77 -15.49 -20.13
N GLU A 19 36.91 -15.25 -20.80
CA GLU A 19 38.23 -15.69 -20.32
C GLU A 19 38.76 -14.77 -19.22
N THR A 20 38.27 -13.53 -19.16
CA THR A 20 38.73 -12.53 -18.20
C THR A 20 37.78 -12.38 -17.02
N THR A 21 38.32 -12.14 -15.85
CA THR A 21 37.55 -11.75 -14.67
C THR A 21 37.42 -10.23 -14.57
N THR A 22 36.24 -9.77 -14.18
CA THR A 22 35.99 -8.35 -13.91
C THR A 22 35.93 -8.15 -12.40
N ARG A 23 36.62 -7.12 -11.91
CA ARG A 23 36.73 -6.82 -10.49
C ARG A 23 35.56 -5.95 -10.03
N PHE A 24 34.82 -6.42 -9.02
CA PHE A 24 33.70 -5.72 -8.41
C PHE A 24 33.87 -5.56 -6.90
N GLN A 25 33.24 -4.54 -6.34
CA GLN A 25 33.07 -4.46 -4.89
C GLN A 25 31.95 -5.41 -4.45
N HIS A 26 32.21 -6.19 -3.40
CA HIS A 26 31.26 -7.15 -2.86
C HIS A 26 30.20 -6.44 -1.99
N LEU A 27 29.20 -5.85 -2.62
CA LEU A 27 28.14 -5.09 -1.94
C LEU A 27 27.24 -5.97 -1.06
N GLY A 28 27.27 -7.28 -1.22
CA GLY A 28 26.56 -8.24 -0.37
C GLY A 28 27.24 -8.54 0.97
N THR A 29 28.47 -8.02 1.19
CA THR A 29 29.13 -8.17 2.49
C THR A 29 28.41 -7.30 3.51
N ALA A 30 27.81 -7.93 4.51
CA ALA A 30 27.22 -7.24 5.65
C ALA A 30 28.10 -7.48 6.89
N VAL A 31 28.56 -6.38 7.46
CA VAL A 31 29.27 -6.44 8.76
C VAL A 31 28.30 -5.99 9.83
N ASP A 32 28.00 -6.86 10.75
CA ASP A 32 27.11 -6.57 11.88
C ASP A 32 27.92 -6.01 13.06
N ILE A 33 28.18 -4.71 13.01
CA ILE A 33 28.69 -3.97 14.19
C ILE A 33 27.56 -3.72 15.20
N LEU A 34 26.34 -3.94 14.78
CA LEU A 34 25.12 -3.43 15.40
C LEU A 34 24.89 -4.02 16.78
N HIS A 35 25.23 -5.29 17.02
CA HIS A 35 25.02 -5.88 18.34
C HIS A 35 25.79 -5.14 19.41
N GLN A 36 27.07 -4.88 19.19
CA GLN A 36 27.88 -4.16 20.16
C GLN A 36 27.47 -2.71 20.37
N VAL A 37 27.08 -2.00 19.31
CA VAL A 37 26.66 -0.60 19.42
C VAL A 37 25.23 -0.50 19.96
N LYS A 38 24.33 -1.41 19.58
CA LYS A 38 22.94 -1.45 20.07
C LYS A 38 22.83 -1.88 21.53
N GLU A 39 23.70 -2.77 22.00
CA GLU A 39 23.68 -3.25 23.37
C GLU A 39 24.10 -2.19 24.38
N TYR A 40 24.91 -1.21 24.01
CA TYR A 40 25.40 -0.19 24.91
C TYR A 40 24.77 1.18 24.60
N ALA A 41 23.76 1.56 25.38
CA ALA A 41 23.10 2.87 25.32
C ALA A 41 24.07 4.07 25.49
N VAL A 42 25.31 3.82 25.91
CA VAL A 42 26.38 4.82 26.01
C VAL A 42 26.78 5.37 24.64
N TYR A 43 26.68 4.58 23.57
CA TYR A 43 27.13 4.94 22.23
C TYR A 43 26.12 5.69 21.38
N TYR A 44 24.83 5.60 21.66
CA TYR A 44 23.79 6.24 20.86
C TYR A 44 22.85 7.11 21.68
N GLN A 45 22.09 7.93 20.98
CA GLN A 45 21.01 8.75 21.54
C GLN A 45 19.82 8.73 20.59
N LYS A 46 18.64 9.00 21.12
CA LYS A 46 17.44 9.18 20.31
C LYS A 46 17.47 10.53 19.62
N TYR A 47 17.00 10.57 18.39
CA TYR A 47 16.85 11.78 17.61
C TYR A 47 15.54 11.73 16.83
N HIS A 48 14.85 12.84 16.76
CA HIS A 48 13.65 13.00 15.94
C HIS A 48 14.00 13.82 14.70
N ILE A 49 13.89 13.20 13.51
CA ILE A 49 14.19 13.83 12.23
C ILE A 49 13.20 14.97 11.98
N GLN A 50 13.72 16.15 11.71
CA GLN A 50 12.91 17.31 11.42
C GLN A 50 12.31 17.22 10.01
N ASN A 51 11.12 17.83 9.82
CA ASN A 51 10.44 17.82 8.54
C ASN A 51 11.33 18.33 7.41
N GLY A 52 11.59 17.48 6.41
CA GLY A 52 12.43 17.79 5.26
C GLY A 52 13.94 17.75 5.49
N GLU A 53 14.39 17.37 6.70
CA GLU A 53 15.82 17.19 6.99
C GLU A 53 16.36 15.97 6.23
N ARG A 54 17.41 16.14 5.45
CA ARG A 54 18.04 15.06 4.67
C ARG A 54 19.12 14.34 5.47
N PRO A 55 19.39 13.05 5.19
CA PRO A 55 20.40 12.29 5.93
C PRO A 55 21.79 12.94 5.92
N GLU A 56 22.21 13.52 4.79
CA GLU A 56 23.50 14.19 4.69
C GLU A 56 23.55 15.48 5.53
N GLN A 57 22.43 16.22 5.59
CA GLN A 57 22.32 17.43 6.42
C GLN A 57 22.38 17.09 7.90
N LEU A 58 21.64 16.05 8.30
CA LEU A 58 21.68 15.55 9.67
C LEU A 58 23.07 15.03 10.05
N SER A 59 23.73 14.32 9.16
CA SER A 59 25.10 13.85 9.36
C SER A 59 26.07 15.02 9.59
N TYR A 60 25.97 16.06 8.77
CA TYR A 60 26.79 17.27 8.95
C TYR A 60 26.48 17.99 10.27
N LYS A 61 25.22 18.11 10.61
CA LYS A 61 24.75 18.75 11.87
C LYS A 61 25.28 18.04 13.11
N LEU A 62 25.24 16.71 13.12
CA LEU A 62 25.66 15.90 14.27
C LEU A 62 27.18 15.66 14.35
N TYR A 63 27.82 15.48 13.20
CA TYR A 63 29.19 14.97 13.14
C TYR A 63 30.17 15.92 12.44
N GLY A 64 29.70 17.02 11.88
CA GLY A 64 30.54 17.93 11.06
C GLY A 64 30.98 17.32 9.71
N ASN A 65 30.46 16.14 9.36
CA ASN A 65 30.83 15.40 8.16
C ASN A 65 29.60 14.78 7.49
N VAL A 66 29.37 15.07 6.23
CA VAL A 66 28.24 14.54 5.46
C VAL A 66 28.34 13.03 5.19
N ASN A 67 29.57 12.47 5.21
CA ASN A 67 29.80 11.09 4.78
C ASN A 67 29.39 10.02 5.81
N HIS A 68 28.95 10.40 7.01
CA HIS A 68 28.54 9.44 8.04
C HIS A 68 27.03 9.13 8.03
N TYR A 69 26.24 9.65 7.06
CA TYR A 69 24.80 9.45 6.97
C TYR A 69 24.38 7.97 6.91
N TRP A 70 25.21 7.10 6.36
CA TRP A 70 24.96 5.66 6.28
C TRP A 70 24.81 4.98 7.65
N THR A 71 25.40 5.56 8.71
CA THR A 71 25.27 5.05 10.07
C THR A 71 23.83 5.09 10.58
N PHE A 72 23.00 6.00 10.08
CA PHE A 72 21.58 6.07 10.43
C PHE A 72 20.83 4.83 9.92
N TYR A 73 21.12 4.38 8.71
CA TYR A 73 20.54 3.16 8.15
C TYR A 73 21.06 1.89 8.81
N LEU A 74 22.30 1.87 9.25
CA LEU A 74 22.85 0.76 10.00
C LEU A 74 22.18 0.58 11.36
N LEU A 75 21.91 1.67 12.08
CA LEU A 75 21.33 1.60 13.42
C LEU A 75 19.82 1.40 13.43
N ASN A 76 19.13 1.74 12.34
CA ASN A 76 17.69 1.78 12.29
C ASN A 76 17.15 0.89 11.18
N ASP A 77 16.70 -0.30 11.55
CA ASP A 77 16.23 -1.31 10.59
C ASP A 77 15.02 -0.83 9.79
N HIS A 78 14.13 -0.03 10.40
CA HIS A 78 12.98 0.56 9.73
C HIS A 78 13.37 1.52 8.61
N LEU A 79 14.50 2.26 8.74
CA LEU A 79 15.01 3.10 7.65
C LEU A 79 15.60 2.27 6.49
N ARG A 80 16.17 1.10 6.78
CA ARG A 80 16.67 0.20 5.72
C ARG A 80 15.55 -0.38 4.88
N GLN A 81 14.40 -0.67 5.50
CA GLN A 81 13.24 -1.25 4.84
C GLN A 81 12.33 -0.21 4.21
N GLY A 82 12.07 0.89 4.91
CA GLY A 82 11.11 1.93 4.52
C GLY A 82 11.72 3.18 3.87
N GLY A 83 13.04 3.33 3.92
CA GLY A 83 13.72 4.53 3.45
C GLY A 83 13.71 5.68 4.46
N TRP A 84 14.21 6.83 4.03
CA TRP A 84 14.19 8.07 4.82
C TRP A 84 12.78 8.66 4.87
N PRO A 85 12.32 9.23 6.00
CA PRO A 85 10.99 9.79 6.11
C PRO A 85 10.75 10.90 5.06
N LEU A 86 9.55 10.91 4.53
CA LEU A 86 9.11 11.91 3.58
C LEU A 86 8.89 13.27 4.28
N ARG A 87 9.00 14.35 3.53
CA ARG A 87 8.49 15.65 3.99
C ARG A 87 6.97 15.56 4.09
N ASP A 88 6.39 16.24 5.05
CA ASP A 88 4.93 16.21 5.28
C ASP A 88 4.15 16.60 4.01
N ALA A 89 4.67 17.55 3.23
CA ALA A 89 4.07 17.98 1.96
C ALA A 89 4.13 16.90 0.86
N ASP A 90 5.04 15.93 0.95
CA ASP A 90 5.23 14.89 -0.05
C ASP A 90 4.42 13.61 0.27
N VAL A 91 3.88 13.49 1.50
CA VAL A 91 3.17 12.28 1.92
C VAL A 91 1.85 12.13 1.15
N TYR A 92 1.10 13.21 0.95
CA TYR A 92 -0.17 13.15 0.23
C TYR A 92 0.00 12.78 -1.26
N PRO A 93 0.87 13.46 -2.04
CA PRO A 93 1.16 13.02 -3.41
C PRO A 93 1.65 11.56 -3.49
N LYS A 94 2.43 11.13 -2.50
CA LYS A 94 2.93 9.76 -2.44
C LYS A 94 1.81 8.75 -2.14
N ALA A 95 0.84 9.12 -1.31
CA ALA A 95 -0.35 8.31 -1.07
C ALA A 95 -1.17 8.13 -2.35
N GLN A 96 -1.36 9.19 -3.13
CA GLN A 96 -2.06 9.13 -4.43
C GLN A 96 -1.33 8.23 -5.44
N GLU A 97 0.01 8.24 -5.43
CA GLU A 97 0.81 7.36 -6.29
C GLU A 97 0.71 5.88 -5.89
N TYR A 98 0.73 5.60 -4.57
CA TYR A 98 0.67 4.23 -4.06
C TYR A 98 -0.72 3.61 -4.11
N TYR A 99 -1.76 4.43 -3.99
CA TYR A 99 -3.15 4.01 -3.88
C TYR A 99 -4.03 4.73 -4.93
N PRO A 100 -3.83 4.42 -6.23
CA PRO A 100 -4.47 5.18 -7.32
C PRO A 100 -5.88 4.72 -7.66
N ASN A 101 -6.38 3.64 -7.04
CA ASN A 101 -7.62 3.01 -7.44
C ASN A 101 -8.86 3.66 -6.81
N THR A 102 -10.04 3.19 -7.23
CA THR A 102 -11.31 3.52 -6.59
C THR A 102 -11.72 2.40 -5.65
N VAL A 103 -12.23 2.74 -4.48
CA VAL A 103 -12.77 1.79 -3.49
C VAL A 103 -14.25 2.06 -3.30
N LEU A 104 -15.04 0.99 -3.36
CA LEU A 104 -16.47 1.00 -3.15
C LEU A 104 -16.81 0.26 -1.86
N ALA A 105 -17.58 0.88 -0.96
CA ALA A 105 -18.31 0.15 0.06
C ALA A 105 -19.64 -0.29 -0.52
N VAL A 106 -19.94 -1.56 -0.40
CA VAL A 106 -21.15 -2.18 -0.93
C VAL A 106 -21.95 -2.84 0.18
N ASP A 107 -23.23 -3.08 -0.03
CA ASP A 107 -24.10 -3.76 0.93
C ASP A 107 -23.74 -5.25 1.17
N GLY A 108 -22.82 -5.79 0.38
CA GLY A 108 -22.35 -7.17 0.49
C GLY A 108 -23.35 -8.21 -0.05
N VAL A 109 -24.45 -7.78 -0.65
CA VAL A 109 -25.50 -8.64 -1.20
C VAL A 109 -25.61 -8.43 -2.71
N ALA A 110 -25.35 -9.50 -3.45
CA ALA A 110 -25.50 -9.51 -4.90
C ALA A 110 -26.92 -9.92 -5.31
N MET A 111 -27.65 -9.02 -5.96
CA MET A 111 -28.94 -9.33 -6.56
C MET A 111 -28.70 -9.78 -8.00
N GLN A 112 -29.08 -11.00 -8.33
CA GLN A 112 -28.98 -11.52 -9.68
C GLN A 112 -29.97 -10.82 -10.63
N GLN A 113 -29.56 -10.63 -11.89
CA GLN A 113 -30.40 -10.11 -12.96
C GLN A 113 -30.66 -11.15 -14.03
N GLU A 114 -31.85 -11.13 -14.57
CA GLU A 114 -32.26 -11.89 -15.75
C GLU A 114 -32.47 -10.96 -16.94
N LEU A 115 -32.01 -11.39 -18.10
CA LEU A 115 -32.29 -10.73 -19.37
C LEU A 115 -33.68 -11.12 -19.85
N LYS A 116 -34.57 -10.16 -20.02
CA LYS A 116 -35.90 -10.38 -20.60
C LYS A 116 -36.18 -9.44 -21.77
N VAL A 117 -36.95 -9.92 -22.71
CA VAL A 117 -37.45 -9.07 -23.80
C VAL A 117 -38.84 -8.59 -23.40
N VAL A 118 -38.95 -7.31 -23.12
CA VAL A 118 -40.23 -6.66 -22.76
C VAL A 118 -40.57 -5.64 -23.84
N LEU A 119 -41.74 -5.82 -24.50
CA LEU A 119 -42.20 -4.98 -25.60
C LEU A 119 -41.15 -4.79 -26.72
N GLY A 120 -40.41 -5.86 -27.05
CA GLY A 120 -39.40 -5.84 -28.10
C GLY A 120 -38.09 -5.17 -27.72
N LYS A 121 -37.93 -4.73 -26.46
CA LYS A 121 -36.68 -4.20 -25.90
C LYS A 121 -36.05 -5.19 -24.96
N ILE A 122 -34.75 -5.28 -25.01
CA ILE A 122 -33.95 -6.04 -24.03
C ILE A 122 -33.93 -5.23 -22.74
N VAL A 123 -34.37 -5.83 -21.64
CA VAL A 123 -34.41 -5.21 -20.31
C VAL A 123 -33.84 -6.18 -19.29
N TRP A 124 -32.98 -5.68 -18.47
CA TRP A 124 -32.49 -6.37 -17.29
C TRP A 124 -33.52 -6.27 -16.16
N LEU A 125 -33.96 -7.41 -15.67
CA LEU A 125 -34.88 -7.46 -14.54
C LEU A 125 -34.20 -8.12 -13.36
N PRO A 126 -34.28 -7.52 -12.16
CA PRO A 126 -33.78 -8.18 -10.95
C PRO A 126 -34.55 -9.47 -10.73
N THR A 127 -33.84 -10.55 -10.44
CA THR A 127 -34.45 -11.76 -9.88
C THR A 127 -34.73 -11.49 -8.39
N GLN A 128 -35.62 -12.28 -7.79
CA GLN A 128 -35.86 -12.20 -6.35
C GLN A 128 -34.79 -12.95 -5.55
N GLU A 129 -33.76 -13.46 -6.20
CA GLU A 129 -32.65 -14.15 -5.55
C GLU A 129 -31.53 -13.18 -5.16
N TYR A 130 -31.28 -13.12 -3.88
CA TYR A 130 -30.18 -12.37 -3.31
C TYR A 130 -29.11 -13.35 -2.80
N LEU A 131 -27.89 -13.17 -3.21
CA LEU A 131 -26.76 -13.99 -2.77
C LEU A 131 -25.75 -13.13 -2.02
N PRO A 132 -25.23 -13.61 -0.89
CA PRO A 132 -24.06 -12.96 -0.29
C PRO A 132 -22.94 -12.84 -1.32
N MET A 133 -22.20 -11.72 -1.29
CA MET A 133 -21.07 -11.49 -2.17
C MET A 133 -20.08 -12.66 -2.19
N THR A 134 -19.91 -13.33 -1.03
CA THR A 134 -19.06 -14.51 -0.85
C THR A 134 -19.47 -15.72 -1.69
N LYS A 135 -20.73 -15.78 -2.12
CA LYS A 135 -21.26 -16.87 -2.95
C LYS A 135 -21.46 -16.48 -4.41
N SER A 136 -21.22 -15.22 -4.75
CA SER A 136 -21.30 -14.77 -6.14
C SER A 136 -20.17 -15.35 -6.96
N THR A 137 -20.48 -15.87 -8.13
CA THR A 137 -19.51 -16.35 -9.12
C THR A 137 -19.03 -15.24 -10.06
N VAL A 138 -19.66 -14.09 -10.03
CA VAL A 138 -19.40 -12.98 -10.94
C VAL A 138 -18.64 -11.85 -10.26
N PHE A 139 -18.92 -11.57 -8.97
CA PHE A 139 -18.11 -10.65 -8.17
C PHE A 139 -16.84 -11.36 -7.69
N VAL A 140 -15.88 -11.51 -8.60
CA VAL A 140 -14.59 -12.14 -8.33
C VAL A 140 -13.45 -11.30 -8.91
N THR A 141 -12.29 -11.38 -8.28
CA THR A 141 -11.10 -10.68 -8.75
C THR A 141 -10.78 -11.08 -10.20
N GLY A 142 -10.54 -10.09 -11.03
CA GLY A 142 -10.27 -10.27 -12.45
C GLY A 142 -11.47 -10.05 -13.38
N ASN A 143 -12.70 -10.17 -12.88
CA ASN A 143 -13.89 -9.70 -13.59
C ASN A 143 -14.00 -8.17 -13.49
N TYR A 144 -15.03 -7.61 -14.11
CA TYR A 144 -15.20 -6.16 -14.20
C TYR A 144 -16.48 -5.71 -13.50
N LEU A 145 -16.46 -4.47 -13.03
CA LEU A 145 -17.64 -3.74 -12.59
C LEU A 145 -18.05 -2.79 -13.70
N TYR A 146 -19.32 -2.79 -14.03
CA TYR A 146 -19.95 -1.82 -14.90
C TYR A 146 -20.81 -0.86 -14.09
N PHE A 147 -20.73 0.43 -14.41
CA PHE A 147 -21.45 1.52 -13.77
C PHE A 147 -22.43 2.12 -14.78
N PRO A 148 -23.72 1.76 -14.70
CA PRO A 148 -24.69 2.09 -15.77
C PRO A 148 -24.89 3.59 -16.01
N ASN A 149 -24.86 4.40 -14.94
CA ASN A 149 -25.09 5.84 -15.05
C ASN A 149 -23.90 6.60 -15.64
N SER A 150 -22.69 6.17 -15.30
CA SER A 150 -21.45 6.76 -15.83
C SER A 150 -21.01 6.12 -17.14
N LYS A 151 -21.58 4.97 -17.53
CA LYS A 151 -21.19 4.16 -18.70
C LYS A 151 -19.68 3.81 -18.70
N VAL A 152 -19.14 3.52 -17.56
CA VAL A 152 -17.73 3.13 -17.39
C VAL A 152 -17.64 1.72 -16.84
N ALA A 153 -16.53 1.05 -17.12
CA ALA A 153 -16.22 -0.22 -16.52
C ALA A 153 -14.79 -0.20 -15.96
N GLY A 154 -14.54 -1.02 -14.94
CA GLY A 154 -13.22 -1.23 -14.38
C GLY A 154 -13.07 -2.63 -13.83
N LYS A 155 -11.84 -3.09 -13.80
CA LYS A 155 -11.49 -4.43 -13.30
C LYS A 155 -11.63 -4.50 -11.78
N ILE A 156 -12.12 -5.62 -11.27
CA ILE A 156 -12.11 -5.93 -9.86
C ILE A 156 -10.68 -6.36 -9.48
N LEU A 157 -9.99 -5.51 -8.72
CA LEU A 157 -8.61 -5.72 -8.31
C LEU A 157 -8.51 -6.52 -7.01
N LYS A 158 -9.39 -6.19 -6.05
CA LYS A 158 -9.43 -6.79 -4.73
C LYS A 158 -10.84 -6.75 -4.17
N ILE A 159 -11.18 -7.72 -3.36
CA ILE A 159 -12.43 -7.76 -2.59
C ILE A 159 -12.07 -8.06 -1.14
N ASP A 160 -12.53 -7.21 -0.25
CA ASP A 160 -12.52 -7.45 1.19
C ASP A 160 -13.93 -7.75 1.68
N GLN A 161 -14.19 -9.02 1.91
CA GLN A 161 -15.52 -9.49 2.34
C GLN A 161 -15.85 -9.08 3.78
N LYS A 162 -14.84 -8.89 4.64
CA LYS A 162 -15.06 -8.50 6.03
C LYS A 162 -15.45 -7.04 6.16
N MET A 163 -14.96 -6.22 5.24
CA MET A 163 -15.27 -4.79 5.19
C MET A 163 -16.34 -4.46 4.15
N ALA A 164 -16.84 -5.44 3.40
CA ALA A 164 -17.73 -5.28 2.26
C ALA A 164 -17.23 -4.21 1.27
N MET A 165 -15.96 -4.30 0.91
CA MET A 165 -15.29 -3.35 0.04
C MET A 165 -14.76 -4.00 -1.23
N ILE A 166 -14.84 -3.27 -2.35
CA ILE A 166 -14.32 -3.68 -3.66
C ILE A 166 -13.38 -2.60 -4.18
N TRP A 167 -12.18 -3.00 -4.59
CA TRP A 167 -11.21 -2.14 -5.28
C TRP A 167 -11.35 -2.33 -6.78
N THR A 168 -11.40 -1.22 -7.51
CA THR A 168 -11.50 -1.22 -8.97
C THR A 168 -10.60 -0.14 -9.57
N ASP A 169 -10.08 -0.40 -10.77
CA ASP A 169 -9.36 0.58 -11.58
C ASP A 169 -10.30 1.45 -12.45
N ALA A 170 -11.62 1.38 -12.22
CA ALA A 170 -12.59 2.17 -12.93
C ALA A 170 -12.33 3.68 -12.76
N VAL A 171 -12.09 4.36 -13.87
CA VAL A 171 -11.90 5.82 -13.90
C VAL A 171 -13.20 6.49 -14.33
N GLY A 172 -13.59 7.58 -13.66
CA GLY A 172 -14.76 8.36 -14.03
C GLY A 172 -16.08 7.88 -13.42
N VAL A 173 -16.05 6.98 -12.45
CA VAL A 173 -17.24 6.63 -11.65
C VAL A 173 -17.74 7.87 -10.92
N ARG A 174 -19.00 8.24 -11.15
CA ARG A 174 -19.60 9.47 -10.62
C ARG A 174 -20.40 9.21 -9.34
N GLY A 175 -20.69 10.26 -8.58
CA GLY A 175 -21.52 10.17 -7.38
C GLY A 175 -22.98 9.76 -7.62
N VAL A 176 -23.43 9.77 -8.88
CA VAL A 176 -24.75 9.29 -9.30
C VAL A 176 -24.82 7.77 -9.46
N ASP A 177 -23.68 7.07 -9.43
CA ASP A 177 -23.63 5.62 -9.48
C ASP A 177 -23.91 5.07 -8.09
N THR A 178 -25.15 4.66 -7.88
CA THR A 178 -25.61 4.01 -6.64
C THR A 178 -25.56 2.49 -6.72
N GLN A 179 -25.22 1.96 -7.89
CA GLN A 179 -25.16 0.53 -8.17
C GLN A 179 -23.95 0.20 -9.01
N CYS A 180 -23.37 -0.97 -8.79
CA CYS A 180 -22.39 -1.57 -9.68
C CYS A 180 -22.88 -2.95 -10.13
N VAL A 181 -22.66 -3.24 -11.39
CA VAL A 181 -23.05 -4.49 -12.05
C VAL A 181 -21.78 -5.29 -12.32
N ALA A 182 -21.71 -6.52 -11.81
CA ALA A 182 -20.60 -7.40 -12.14
C ALA A 182 -20.78 -7.95 -13.56
N VAL A 183 -19.75 -7.86 -14.36
CA VAL A 183 -19.69 -8.33 -15.74
C VAL A 183 -18.46 -9.20 -15.94
N THR A 184 -18.47 -10.06 -16.96
CA THR A 184 -17.29 -10.84 -17.33
C THR A 184 -16.18 -9.92 -17.85
N ALA A 185 -14.95 -10.43 -17.90
CA ALA A 185 -13.83 -9.68 -18.44
C ALA A 185 -14.05 -9.26 -19.91
N GLU A 186 -14.66 -10.11 -20.72
CA GLU A 186 -14.98 -9.83 -22.11
C GLU A 186 -15.95 -8.64 -22.25
N GLU A 187 -17.04 -8.65 -21.49
CA GLU A 187 -18.03 -7.57 -21.48
C GLU A 187 -17.45 -6.26 -20.94
N GLY A 188 -16.65 -6.33 -19.87
CA GLY A 188 -15.99 -5.15 -19.31
C GLY A 188 -15.03 -4.49 -20.29
N LEU A 189 -14.25 -5.28 -21.03
CA LEU A 189 -13.38 -4.76 -22.07
C LEU A 189 -14.18 -4.17 -23.25
N ALA A 190 -15.33 -4.73 -23.60
CA ALA A 190 -16.20 -4.18 -24.61
C ALA A 190 -16.74 -2.78 -24.22
N VAL A 191 -17.15 -2.59 -22.95
CA VAL A 191 -17.55 -1.27 -22.44
C VAL A 191 -16.41 -0.26 -22.49
N ILE A 192 -15.20 -0.67 -22.14
CA ILE A 192 -14.02 0.21 -22.18
C ILE A 192 -13.70 0.63 -23.62
N ALA A 193 -13.86 -0.27 -24.58
CA ALA A 193 -13.62 0.01 -26.00
C ALA A 193 -14.71 0.88 -26.62
N ASP A 194 -15.98 0.71 -26.21
CA ASP A 194 -17.13 1.46 -26.69
C ASP A 194 -18.05 1.82 -25.50
N PRO A 195 -18.02 3.06 -25.00
CA PRO A 195 -18.89 3.52 -23.91
C PRO A 195 -20.40 3.47 -24.20
N GLU A 196 -20.81 3.33 -25.45
CA GLU A 196 -22.25 3.14 -25.80
C GLU A 196 -22.64 1.64 -25.80
N TYR A 197 -21.66 0.74 -25.66
CA TYR A 197 -21.91 -0.68 -25.49
C TYR A 197 -22.61 -0.95 -24.15
N VAL A 198 -23.72 -1.65 -24.20
CA VAL A 198 -24.43 -2.10 -23.01
C VAL A 198 -24.23 -3.60 -22.86
N PRO A 199 -23.65 -4.05 -21.74
CA PRO A 199 -23.44 -5.47 -21.50
C PRO A 199 -24.73 -6.29 -21.61
N VAL A 200 -24.68 -7.48 -22.22
CA VAL A 200 -25.86 -8.30 -22.55
C VAL A 200 -25.94 -9.64 -21.80
N ASN A 201 -24.90 -10.04 -21.09
CA ASN A 201 -24.90 -11.30 -20.34
C ASN A 201 -25.59 -11.19 -18.97
N GLN A 202 -25.73 -12.32 -18.26
CA GLN A 202 -26.29 -12.33 -16.91
C GLN A 202 -25.35 -11.68 -15.91
N TYR A 203 -25.91 -10.84 -15.04
CA TYR A 203 -25.15 -10.07 -14.07
C TYR A 203 -25.76 -10.15 -12.69
N ALA A 204 -24.91 -9.85 -11.71
CA ALA A 204 -25.34 -9.53 -10.37
C ALA A 204 -25.12 -8.03 -10.11
N ILE A 205 -26.03 -7.41 -9.40
CA ILE A 205 -25.97 -6.00 -9.00
C ILE A 205 -25.68 -5.95 -7.51
N MET A 206 -24.81 -5.02 -7.10
CA MET A 206 -24.67 -4.59 -5.70
C MET A 206 -24.98 -3.10 -5.58
N GLN A 207 -25.52 -2.72 -4.42
CA GLN A 207 -25.69 -1.33 -4.04
C GLN A 207 -24.38 -0.77 -3.56
N ILE A 208 -24.05 0.44 -4.02
CA ILE A 208 -22.90 1.20 -3.57
C ILE A 208 -23.38 2.14 -2.46
N GLU A 209 -22.83 1.99 -1.27
CA GLU A 209 -23.14 2.85 -0.14
C GLU A 209 -22.20 4.04 -0.06
N LYS A 210 -20.92 3.81 -0.31
CA LYS A 210 -19.90 4.86 -0.33
C LYS A 210 -18.85 4.57 -1.40
N LYS A 211 -18.23 5.64 -1.89
CA LYS A 211 -17.10 5.60 -2.81
C LYS A 211 -15.99 6.49 -2.30
N TRP A 212 -14.76 6.03 -2.44
CA TRP A 212 -13.55 6.79 -2.11
C TRP A 212 -12.50 6.62 -3.21
N ASP A 213 -11.61 7.58 -3.29
CA ASP A 213 -10.27 7.33 -3.83
C ASP A 213 -9.53 6.42 -2.85
N GLU A 214 -8.72 5.48 -3.34
CA GLU A 214 -8.15 4.43 -2.49
C GLU A 214 -7.33 4.98 -1.31
N PHE A 215 -6.59 6.06 -1.51
CA PHE A 215 -5.80 6.66 -0.44
C PHE A 215 -6.63 7.22 0.72
N ASP A 216 -7.89 7.65 0.46
CA ASP A 216 -8.83 8.13 1.47
C ASP A 216 -9.76 7.03 2.02
N ALA A 217 -9.76 5.85 1.37
CA ALA A 217 -10.58 4.73 1.80
C ALA A 217 -10.09 4.20 3.16
N PRO A 218 -11.00 3.63 3.99
CA PRO A 218 -10.61 2.94 5.21
C PRO A 218 -9.67 1.76 4.90
N HIS A 219 -8.48 1.79 5.51
CA HIS A 219 -7.59 0.64 5.53
C HIS A 219 -8.03 -0.36 6.60
N HIS A 220 -8.44 0.15 7.77
CA HIS A 220 -8.96 -0.60 8.91
C HIS A 220 -9.74 0.34 9.83
N TYR A 221 -10.40 -0.25 10.81
CA TYR A 221 -11.07 0.47 11.88
C TYR A 221 -10.40 0.16 13.21
N GLU A 222 -10.44 1.13 14.11
CA GLU A 222 -9.88 1.02 15.45
C GLU A 222 -10.94 1.30 16.51
N ASP A 223 -10.81 0.63 17.64
CA ASP A 223 -11.57 0.97 18.86
C ASP A 223 -10.94 2.20 19.55
N VAL A 224 -11.51 2.58 20.69
CA VAL A 224 -11.02 3.69 21.52
C VAL A 224 -9.64 3.43 22.13
N GLU A 225 -9.19 2.19 22.13
CA GLU A 225 -7.89 1.75 22.65
C GLU A 225 -6.84 1.63 21.53
N GLY A 226 -7.25 1.83 20.26
CA GLY A 226 -6.37 1.71 19.08
C GLY A 226 -6.18 0.28 18.58
N ASN A 227 -7.00 -0.69 19.02
CA ASN A 227 -6.94 -2.05 18.50
C ASN A 227 -7.71 -2.16 17.18
N TRP A 228 -7.20 -2.96 16.26
CA TRP A 228 -7.86 -3.21 15.00
C TRP A 228 -9.14 -4.00 15.21
N ILE A 229 -10.24 -3.47 14.71
CA ILE A 229 -11.56 -4.10 14.75
C ILE A 229 -12.15 -4.16 13.34
N TYR A 230 -13.06 -5.10 13.15
CA TYR A 230 -13.83 -5.21 11.92
C TYR A 230 -15.29 -4.85 12.20
N PRO A 231 -15.96 -4.20 11.24
CA PRO A 231 -17.39 -3.96 11.35
C PRO A 231 -18.14 -5.25 11.61
N SER A 232 -19.19 -5.18 12.44
CA SER A 232 -20.02 -6.33 12.74
C SER A 232 -20.82 -6.72 11.51
N TYR A 233 -20.80 -8.02 11.15
CA TYR A 233 -21.71 -8.55 10.16
C TYR A 233 -23.09 -8.78 10.82
N SER A 234 -24.14 -8.27 10.17
CA SER A 234 -25.47 -8.76 10.45
C SER A 234 -25.59 -10.21 9.98
N THR A 235 -26.06 -11.10 10.85
CA THR A 235 -26.37 -12.48 10.46
C THR A 235 -27.72 -12.57 9.74
N THR A 236 -28.46 -11.45 9.65
CA THR A 236 -29.80 -11.39 9.07
C THR A 236 -29.71 -11.00 7.61
N PHE A 237 -29.99 -11.94 6.73
CA PHE A 237 -30.15 -11.69 5.30
C PHE A 237 -31.40 -10.81 5.02
N PRO A 238 -31.40 -9.82 4.09
CA PRO A 238 -30.43 -9.63 3.02
C PRO A 238 -29.24 -8.70 3.32
N ASN A 239 -29.18 -8.01 4.46
CA ASN A 239 -28.10 -7.08 4.80
C ASN A 239 -27.08 -7.70 5.76
N PRO A 240 -26.13 -8.50 5.25
CA PRO A 240 -25.13 -9.13 6.10
C PRO A 240 -24.10 -8.15 6.67
N PHE A 241 -24.05 -6.93 6.19
CA PHE A 241 -23.11 -5.90 6.60
C PHE A 241 -23.86 -4.64 7.05
N ASP A 242 -23.61 -4.21 8.28
CA ASP A 242 -24.18 -2.99 8.83
C ASP A 242 -23.11 -1.87 8.87
N HIS A 243 -23.09 -1.04 7.85
CA HIS A 243 -22.22 0.13 7.83
C HIS A 243 -22.54 1.16 8.92
N ASN A 244 -23.73 1.11 9.54
CA ASN A 244 -24.03 2.01 10.65
C ASN A 244 -23.27 1.64 11.92
N SER A 245 -22.90 0.38 12.08
CA SER A 245 -22.04 -0.05 13.20
C SER A 245 -20.65 0.61 13.15
N VAL A 246 -20.21 1.02 11.96
CA VAL A 246 -18.93 1.67 11.72
C VAL A 246 -18.89 3.11 12.27
N ASN A 247 -20.03 3.75 12.49
CA ASN A 247 -20.09 5.13 12.98
C ASN A 247 -19.54 5.30 14.41
N THR A 248 -19.38 4.19 15.15
CA THR A 248 -18.81 4.17 16.50
C THR A 248 -17.32 3.82 16.52
N MET A 249 -16.72 3.59 15.36
CA MET A 249 -15.34 3.16 15.18
C MET A 249 -14.52 4.27 14.55
N ASN A 250 -13.25 4.36 14.92
CA ASN A 250 -12.30 5.26 14.26
C ASN A 250 -11.82 4.63 12.95
N SER A 251 -12.09 5.30 11.84
CA SER A 251 -11.60 4.89 10.53
C SER A 251 -10.19 5.41 10.33
N VAL A 252 -9.25 4.52 10.03
CA VAL A 252 -7.88 4.87 9.62
C VAL A 252 -7.75 4.63 8.12
N SER A 253 -7.59 5.72 7.35
CA SER A 253 -7.42 5.62 5.90
C SER A 253 -6.01 5.15 5.52
N TYR A 254 -5.82 4.75 4.25
CA TYR A 254 -4.49 4.44 3.72
C TYR A 254 -3.54 5.63 3.84
N TYR A 255 -4.03 6.84 3.57
CA TYR A 255 -3.26 8.08 3.76
C TYR A 255 -2.87 8.30 5.22
N GLN A 256 -3.83 8.17 6.16
CA GLN A 256 -3.55 8.31 7.57
C GLN A 256 -2.53 7.29 8.06
N ARG A 257 -2.64 6.04 7.58
CA ARG A 257 -1.65 5.01 7.89
C ARG A 257 -0.26 5.36 7.37
N LEU A 258 -0.17 5.92 6.16
CA LEU A 258 1.11 6.37 5.59
C LEU A 258 1.72 7.51 6.41
N LEU A 259 0.89 8.48 6.85
CA LEU A 259 1.30 9.55 7.77
C LEU A 259 1.85 8.98 9.08
N ASN A 260 1.10 8.08 9.73
CA ASN A 260 1.52 7.49 10.99
C ASN A 260 2.84 6.70 10.82
N THR A 261 2.98 5.96 9.74
CA THR A 261 4.23 5.26 9.43
C THR A 261 5.39 6.23 9.22
N ASN A 262 5.16 7.32 8.50
CA ASN A 262 6.16 8.36 8.27
C ASN A 262 6.60 9.03 9.59
N GLU A 263 5.66 9.28 10.52
CA GLU A 263 6.01 9.81 11.85
C GLU A 263 6.85 8.84 12.68
N VAL A 264 6.49 7.56 12.67
CA VAL A 264 7.29 6.52 13.35
C VAL A 264 8.71 6.44 12.75
N GLN A 265 8.85 6.61 11.43
CA GLN A 265 10.15 6.61 10.77
C GLN A 265 11.04 7.79 11.17
N LYS A 266 10.48 8.91 11.65
CA LYS A 266 11.26 10.07 12.14
C LYS A 266 11.99 9.80 13.45
N GLU A 267 11.56 8.80 14.22
CA GLU A 267 12.20 8.42 15.48
C GLU A 267 13.38 7.47 15.25
N ILE A 268 14.59 8.00 15.34
CA ILE A 268 15.82 7.24 15.06
C ILE A 268 16.80 7.21 16.24
N SER A 269 17.66 6.22 16.21
CA SER A 269 18.87 6.16 17.04
C SER A 269 20.05 6.69 16.23
N VAL A 270 20.81 7.60 16.79
CA VAL A 270 22.02 8.16 16.17
C VAL A 270 23.23 7.94 17.08
N ILE A 271 24.42 7.71 16.52
CA ILE A 271 25.66 7.59 17.28
C ILE A 271 25.97 8.96 17.91
N LYS A 272 26.41 8.98 19.16
CA LYS A 272 26.88 10.23 19.77
C LYS A 272 28.13 10.75 19.06
N ALA A 273 28.23 12.07 18.90
CA ALA A 273 29.32 12.71 18.15
C ALA A 273 30.71 12.26 18.63
N ASP A 274 30.91 12.11 19.95
CA ASP A 274 32.21 11.69 20.52
C ASP A 274 32.59 10.26 20.10
N ASN A 275 31.66 9.42 19.72
CA ASN A 275 31.88 8.02 19.40
C ASN A 275 31.89 7.72 17.90
N ILE A 276 31.50 8.68 17.03
CA ILE A 276 31.34 8.42 15.59
C ILE A 276 32.60 7.89 14.95
N ASN A 277 33.76 8.54 15.20
CA ASN A 277 35.04 8.15 14.62
C ASN A 277 35.48 6.75 15.04
N ARG A 278 35.19 6.37 16.28
CA ARG A 278 35.51 5.02 16.82
C ARG A 278 34.66 3.98 16.10
N VAL A 279 33.32 4.24 15.97
CA VAL A 279 32.40 3.30 15.30
C VAL A 279 32.75 3.14 13.83
N VAL A 280 33.05 4.24 13.13
CA VAL A 280 33.43 4.22 11.72
C VAL A 280 34.76 3.46 11.53
N SER A 281 35.75 3.70 12.39
CA SER A 281 37.03 2.99 12.32
C SER A 281 36.89 1.48 12.57
N GLU A 282 36.05 1.09 13.52
CA GLU A 282 35.77 -0.30 13.78
C GLU A 282 35.00 -0.97 12.64
N PHE A 283 34.04 -0.28 12.05
CA PHE A 283 33.36 -0.73 10.82
C PHE A 283 34.35 -1.02 9.70
N ASN A 284 35.20 -0.06 9.41
CA ASN A 284 36.20 -0.21 8.34
C ASN A 284 37.19 -1.35 8.64
N ARG A 285 37.56 -1.54 9.92
CA ARG A 285 38.41 -2.68 10.37
C ARG A 285 37.72 -4.01 10.09
N LEU A 286 36.45 -4.14 10.47
CA LEU A 286 35.69 -5.38 10.30
C LEU A 286 35.45 -5.68 8.79
N MET A 287 35.17 -4.66 7.99
CA MET A 287 35.04 -4.83 6.54
C MET A 287 36.32 -5.34 5.87
N ARG A 288 37.49 -4.87 6.33
CA ARG A 288 38.79 -5.35 5.83
C ARG A 288 39.16 -6.75 6.34
N SER A 289 38.68 -7.16 7.52
CA SER A 289 38.95 -8.49 8.09
C SER A 289 38.05 -9.60 7.60
N SER A 290 36.97 -9.27 6.91
CA SER A 290 36.06 -10.25 6.29
C SER A 290 36.50 -10.73 4.89
N ASN A 291 37.74 -10.43 4.49
CA ASN A 291 38.38 -10.92 3.28
C ASN A 291 39.10 -12.25 3.50
#